data_5df5be6bc69aa3e925d19f6040323966
#
_entry.id   5df5be6bc69aa3e925d19f6040323966
#
_cell.length_a   1.000
_cell.length_b   1.000
_cell.length_c   1.000
_cell.angle_alpha   90.00
_cell.angle_beta   90.00
_cell.angle_gamma   90.00
#
_symmetry.space_group_name_H-M   'P 1'
#
loop_
_entity.id
_entity.type
_entity.pdbx_description
1 polymer ?
#
loop_
_entity_poly.entity_id
_entity_poly.type
_entity_poly.pdbx_seq_one_letter_code
_entity_poly.pdbx_strand_id
1 'polypeptide(L)'
;MRRTAVFLGLMFAAGTASADDVTLHPFDGTVEDAAFLLESAIVGEGLVVEFTSHVGEMLERTGTDLGAGPSPVGDAQILLFCSATVSRQAMEADPVNVAHCPYSVFAAVIDGETVIGHRSFAEVSMAPVNELLARIVAAATE
;
A
#
# COMPACT_ATOMS: atom_id res chain seq x y z
N MET A 1 43.49 46.08 18.17
CA MET A 1 42.99 44.79 18.66
C MET A 1 41.83 44.36 17.76
N ARG A 2 42.10 43.45 16.80
CA ARG A 2 41.08 42.95 15.85
C ARG A 2 40.49 41.69 16.46
N ARG A 3 39.20 41.67 16.79
CA ARG A 3 38.47 40.47 17.25
C ARG A 3 37.96 39.73 16.03
N THR A 4 38.54 38.57 15.75
CA THR A 4 38.06 37.63 14.70
C THR A 4 36.93 36.80 15.29
N ALA A 5 35.70 37.00 14.81
CA ALA A 5 34.56 36.13 15.15
C ALA A 5 34.60 34.93 14.23
N VAL A 6 34.78 33.73 14.82
CA VAL A 6 34.65 32.44 14.11
C VAL A 6 33.20 32.05 14.14
N PHE A 7 32.52 32.09 12.99
CA PHE A 7 31.19 31.50 12.81
C PHE A 7 31.32 30.00 12.60
N LEU A 8 30.93 29.25 13.60
CA LEU A 8 30.80 27.80 13.52
C LEU A 8 29.48 27.49 12.83
N GLY A 9 29.49 27.14 11.54
CA GLY A 9 28.34 26.76 10.77
C GLY A 9 27.89 25.34 11.19
N LEU A 10 26.69 25.24 11.80
CA LEU A 10 26.02 23.98 12.08
C LEU A 10 25.46 23.42 10.76
N MET A 11 26.14 22.41 10.17
CA MET A 11 25.56 21.66 9.05
C MET A 11 24.46 20.75 9.58
N PHE A 12 23.21 21.11 9.34
CA PHE A 12 22.09 20.18 9.45
C PHE A 12 22.19 19.16 8.31
N ALA A 13 22.53 17.93 8.63
CA ALA A 13 22.35 16.81 7.72
C ALA A 13 20.84 16.57 7.59
N ALA A 14 20.24 16.97 6.48
CA ALA A 14 18.88 16.57 6.12
C ALA A 14 18.90 15.08 5.83
N GLY A 15 18.43 14.27 6.78
CA GLY A 15 18.14 12.86 6.54
C GLY A 15 17.05 12.78 5.49
N THR A 16 17.32 12.13 4.36
CA THR A 16 16.29 11.77 3.38
C THR A 16 15.43 10.70 4.02
N ALA A 17 14.20 11.06 4.43
CA ALA A 17 13.19 10.07 4.77
C ALA A 17 12.87 9.30 3.47
N SER A 18 13.10 8.00 3.45
CA SER A 18 12.57 7.14 2.39
C SER A 18 11.05 7.16 2.48
N ALA A 19 10.38 7.50 1.38
CA ALA A 19 8.94 7.42 1.28
C ALA A 19 8.55 5.98 0.91
N ASP A 20 7.43 5.50 1.45
CA ASP A 20 6.80 4.28 0.96
C ASP A 20 6.35 4.51 -0.49
N ASP A 21 6.56 3.51 -1.33
CA ASP A 21 6.13 3.50 -2.71
C ASP A 21 4.88 2.63 -2.91
N VAL A 22 4.16 2.87 -4.02
CA VAL A 22 3.07 2.02 -4.48
C VAL A 22 3.53 1.29 -5.74
N THR A 23 3.41 -0.02 -5.72
CA THR A 23 3.65 -0.86 -6.91
C THR A 23 2.32 -1.08 -7.61
N LEU A 24 2.28 -0.84 -8.93
CA LEU A 24 1.10 -1.01 -9.78
C LEU A 24 1.39 -1.99 -10.91
N HIS A 25 0.42 -2.85 -11.19
CA HIS A 25 0.43 -3.80 -12.30
C HIS A 25 -0.86 -3.62 -13.12
N PRO A 26 -0.78 -3.38 -14.44
CA PRO A 26 -1.96 -3.39 -15.31
C PRO A 26 -2.68 -4.73 -15.23
N PHE A 27 -4.01 -4.69 -15.29
CA PHE A 27 -4.86 -5.87 -15.26
C PHE A 27 -5.90 -5.81 -16.38
N ASP A 28 -6.01 -6.89 -17.16
CA ASP A 28 -6.98 -7.01 -18.24
C ASP A 28 -8.28 -7.63 -17.70
N GLY A 29 -9.21 -6.80 -17.27
CA GLY A 29 -10.47 -7.20 -16.68
C GLY A 29 -11.10 -6.11 -15.83
N THR A 30 -12.14 -6.47 -15.10
CA THR A 30 -12.84 -5.57 -14.18
C THR A 30 -12.15 -5.53 -12.81
N VAL A 31 -12.46 -4.52 -12.00
CA VAL A 31 -12.01 -4.46 -10.60
C VAL A 31 -12.55 -5.65 -9.81
N GLU A 32 -13.75 -6.12 -10.10
CA GLU A 32 -14.35 -7.28 -9.44
C GLU A 32 -13.58 -8.56 -9.76
N ASP A 33 -13.19 -8.77 -11.04
CA ASP A 33 -12.35 -9.92 -11.45
C ASP A 33 -10.97 -9.85 -10.77
N ALA A 34 -10.35 -8.68 -10.75
CA ALA A 34 -9.07 -8.46 -10.10
C ALA A 34 -9.14 -8.72 -8.58
N ALA A 35 -10.17 -8.23 -7.91
CA ALA A 35 -10.40 -8.44 -6.48
C ALA A 35 -10.62 -9.94 -6.16
N PHE A 36 -11.35 -10.66 -7.00
CA PHE A 36 -11.56 -12.10 -6.87
C PHE A 36 -10.24 -12.88 -6.99
N LEU A 37 -9.38 -12.52 -7.95
CA LEU A 37 -8.08 -13.16 -8.10
C LEU A 37 -7.13 -12.81 -6.95
N LEU A 38 -7.15 -11.57 -6.45
CA LEU A 38 -6.41 -11.18 -5.26
C LEU A 38 -6.85 -11.96 -4.02
N GLU A 39 -8.15 -12.10 -3.78
CA GLU A 39 -8.68 -12.92 -2.70
C GLU A 39 -8.22 -14.37 -2.82
N SER A 40 -8.30 -14.94 -4.03
CA SER A 40 -7.84 -16.30 -4.33
C SER A 40 -6.35 -16.46 -4.03
N ALA A 41 -5.53 -15.48 -4.39
CA ALA A 41 -4.09 -15.47 -4.12
C ALA A 41 -3.78 -15.38 -2.61
N ILE A 42 -4.52 -14.54 -1.86
CA ILE A 42 -4.41 -14.44 -0.40
C ILE A 42 -4.74 -15.79 0.25
N VAL A 43 -5.83 -16.42 -0.17
CA VAL A 43 -6.23 -17.78 0.31
C VAL A 43 -5.17 -18.82 -0.08
N GLY A 44 -4.57 -18.69 -1.26
CA GLY A 44 -3.47 -19.56 -1.72
C GLY A 44 -2.22 -19.48 -0.84
N GLU A 45 -1.94 -18.32 -0.23
CA GLU A 45 -0.89 -18.17 0.81
C GLU A 45 -1.32 -18.72 2.20
N GLY A 46 -2.51 -19.31 2.32
CA GLY A 46 -3.04 -19.80 3.58
C GLY A 46 -3.58 -18.72 4.52
N LEU A 47 -3.91 -17.55 3.97
CA LEU A 47 -4.39 -16.39 4.70
C LEU A 47 -5.90 -16.20 4.47
N VAL A 48 -6.50 -15.25 5.21
CA VAL A 48 -7.92 -14.90 5.11
C VAL A 48 -8.04 -13.40 4.90
N VAL A 49 -8.91 -12.99 3.98
CA VAL A 49 -9.31 -11.59 3.86
C VAL A 49 -10.20 -11.23 5.04
N GLU A 50 -9.74 -10.29 5.86
CA GLU A 50 -10.44 -9.85 7.07
C GLU A 50 -11.52 -8.82 6.74
N PHE A 51 -11.26 -7.97 5.77
CA PHE A 51 -12.17 -6.91 5.34
C PHE A 51 -11.90 -6.50 3.89
N THR A 52 -12.96 -6.25 3.12
CA THR A 52 -12.87 -5.62 1.81
C THR A 52 -13.52 -4.24 1.87
N SER A 53 -12.76 -3.21 1.54
CA SER A 53 -13.25 -1.84 1.46
C SER A 53 -13.63 -1.49 0.02
N HIS A 54 -14.91 -1.18 -0.22
CA HIS A 54 -15.44 -0.70 -1.51
C HIS A 54 -15.24 0.81 -1.62
N VAL A 55 -13.99 1.24 -1.68
CA VAL A 55 -13.62 2.66 -1.62
C VAL A 55 -14.09 3.43 -2.86
N GLY A 56 -14.15 2.80 -4.03
CA GLY A 56 -14.69 3.41 -5.25
C GLY A 56 -16.14 3.87 -5.09
N GLU A 57 -17.00 2.99 -4.57
CA GLU A 57 -18.41 3.32 -4.30
C GLU A 57 -18.56 4.45 -3.27
N MET A 58 -17.71 4.43 -2.23
CA MET A 58 -17.71 5.48 -1.22
C MET A 58 -17.35 6.84 -1.82
N LEU A 59 -16.32 6.90 -2.65
CA LEU A 59 -15.87 8.14 -3.28
C LEU A 59 -16.92 8.69 -4.26
N GLU A 60 -17.56 7.84 -5.07
CA GLU A 60 -18.58 8.25 -6.02
C GLU A 60 -19.82 8.81 -5.30
N ARG A 61 -20.28 8.13 -4.25
CA ARG A 61 -21.40 8.60 -3.42
C ARG A 61 -21.08 9.93 -2.75
N THR A 62 -19.88 10.05 -2.18
CA THR A 62 -19.45 11.30 -1.52
C THR A 62 -19.33 12.44 -2.52
N GLY A 63 -18.82 12.19 -3.72
CA GLY A 63 -18.76 13.18 -4.80
C GLY A 63 -20.14 13.72 -5.16
N THR A 64 -21.13 12.83 -5.28
CA THR A 64 -22.52 13.19 -5.53
C THR A 64 -23.09 14.06 -4.41
N ASP A 65 -22.91 13.68 -3.16
CA ASP A 65 -23.42 14.41 -1.98
C ASP A 65 -22.81 15.81 -1.85
N LEU A 66 -21.55 15.97 -2.25
CA LEU A 66 -20.84 17.25 -2.22
C LEU A 66 -21.08 18.11 -3.48
N GLY A 67 -21.79 17.60 -4.48
CA GLY A 67 -21.95 18.26 -5.78
C GLY A 67 -20.63 18.41 -6.55
N ALA A 68 -19.67 17.52 -6.27
CA ALA A 68 -18.40 17.45 -6.97
C ALA A 68 -18.55 16.75 -8.34
N GLY A 69 -17.52 16.86 -9.18
CA GLY A 69 -17.43 16.09 -10.41
C GLY A 69 -17.16 14.59 -10.14
N PRO A 70 -16.99 13.79 -11.22
CA PRO A 70 -16.67 12.36 -11.10
C PRO A 70 -15.47 12.11 -10.18
N SER A 71 -15.47 10.96 -9.50
CA SER A 71 -14.32 10.55 -8.69
C SER A 71 -13.05 10.47 -9.55
N PRO A 72 -11.89 10.92 -9.05
CA PRO A 72 -10.60 10.75 -9.74
C PRO A 72 -10.15 9.29 -9.79
N VAL A 73 -10.73 8.46 -8.94
CA VAL A 73 -10.56 7.01 -8.94
C VAL A 73 -11.92 6.41 -9.32
N GLY A 74 -11.94 5.53 -10.31
CA GLY A 74 -13.15 4.82 -10.71
C GLY A 74 -13.55 3.77 -9.66
N ASP A 75 -13.99 2.60 -10.13
CA ASP A 75 -14.22 1.49 -9.20
C ASP A 75 -12.92 1.10 -8.49
N ALA A 76 -13.02 0.77 -7.20
CA ALA A 76 -11.85 0.41 -6.41
C ALA A 76 -12.25 -0.43 -5.18
N GLN A 77 -11.49 -1.50 -4.96
CA GLN A 77 -11.60 -2.38 -3.80
C GLN A 77 -10.25 -2.56 -3.15
N ILE A 78 -10.20 -2.49 -1.82
CA ILE A 78 -9.00 -2.75 -1.03
C ILE A 78 -9.26 -3.96 -0.14
N LEU A 79 -8.44 -5.00 -0.28
CA LEU A 79 -8.52 -6.23 0.50
C LEU A 79 -7.50 -6.16 1.64
N LEU A 80 -7.98 -6.28 2.88
CA LEU A 80 -7.16 -6.23 4.08
C LEU A 80 -7.01 -7.63 4.68
N PHE A 81 -5.79 -7.96 5.09
CA PHE A 81 -5.46 -9.26 5.67
C PHE A 81 -4.24 -9.17 6.58
N CYS A 82 -4.06 -10.17 7.44
CA CYS A 82 -2.87 -10.33 8.26
C CYS A 82 -2.21 -11.70 8.03
N SER A 83 -0.88 -11.73 8.17
CA SER A 83 -0.11 -12.97 8.28
C SER A 83 0.54 -13.02 9.65
N ALA A 84 0.11 -13.92 10.52
CA ALA A 84 0.64 -14.03 11.87
C ALA A 84 2.16 -14.22 11.89
N THR A 85 2.69 -15.05 11.00
CA THR A 85 4.12 -15.34 10.91
C THR A 85 4.91 -14.13 10.41
N VAL A 86 4.48 -13.52 9.31
CA VAL A 86 5.17 -12.37 8.70
C VAL A 86 5.07 -11.13 9.59
N SER A 87 3.89 -10.91 10.19
CA SER A 87 3.70 -9.80 11.15
C SER A 87 4.60 -9.98 12.38
N ARG A 88 4.72 -11.21 12.90
CA ARG A 88 5.60 -11.49 14.03
C ARG A 88 7.06 -11.17 13.69
N GLN A 89 7.55 -11.58 12.53
CA GLN A 89 8.92 -11.27 12.07
C GLN A 89 9.16 -9.76 11.93
N ALA A 90 8.24 -9.04 11.30
CA ALA A 90 8.35 -7.61 11.11
C ALA A 90 8.38 -6.84 12.44
N MET A 91 7.53 -7.23 13.40
CA MET A 91 7.43 -6.56 14.71
C MET A 91 8.53 -6.97 15.68
N GLU A 92 9.15 -8.15 15.53
CA GLU A 92 10.35 -8.52 16.26
C GLU A 92 11.58 -7.72 15.80
N ALA A 93 11.62 -7.38 14.49
CA ALA A 93 12.66 -6.52 13.94
C ALA A 93 12.48 -5.05 14.35
N ASP A 94 11.24 -4.54 14.33
CA ASP A 94 10.88 -3.21 14.83
C ASP A 94 9.40 -3.20 15.29
N PRO A 95 9.13 -3.00 16.59
CA PRO A 95 7.75 -2.96 17.12
C PRO A 95 6.85 -1.89 16.49
N VAL A 96 7.41 -0.79 15.94
CA VAL A 96 6.64 0.28 15.28
C VAL A 96 5.95 -0.23 14.01
N ASN A 97 6.42 -1.33 13.43
CA ASN A 97 5.80 -1.96 12.26
C ASN A 97 4.35 -2.43 12.50
N VAL A 98 3.88 -2.47 13.75
CA VAL A 98 2.47 -2.67 14.09
C VAL A 98 1.55 -1.66 13.40
N ALA A 99 2.03 -0.46 13.10
CA ALA A 99 1.29 0.60 12.40
C ALA A 99 0.92 0.23 10.96
N HIS A 100 1.57 -0.78 10.36
CA HIS A 100 1.34 -1.23 9.00
C HIS A 100 0.40 -2.44 8.90
N CYS A 101 -0.05 -3.00 10.02
CA CYS A 101 -1.00 -4.10 10.08
C CYS A 101 -2.44 -3.58 10.34
N PRO A 102 -3.47 -4.05 9.62
CA PRO A 102 -3.44 -5.09 8.58
C PRO A 102 -2.77 -4.64 7.28
N TYR A 103 -2.20 -5.59 6.54
CA TYR A 103 -1.67 -5.35 5.21
C TYR A 103 -2.79 -5.25 4.19
N SER A 104 -2.50 -4.66 3.02
CA SER A 104 -3.49 -4.53 1.97
C SER A 104 -2.92 -4.71 0.57
N VAL A 105 -3.75 -5.26 -0.30
CA VAL A 105 -3.62 -5.19 -1.75
C VAL A 105 -4.89 -4.55 -2.29
N PHE A 106 -4.84 -4.00 -3.49
CA PHE A 106 -6.00 -3.34 -4.06
C PHE A 106 -6.14 -3.57 -5.56
N ALA A 107 -7.37 -3.46 -6.03
CA ALA A 107 -7.72 -3.33 -7.43
C ALA A 107 -8.47 -2.01 -7.63
N ALA A 108 -8.13 -1.26 -8.67
CA ALA A 108 -8.74 0.04 -8.92
C ALA A 108 -8.71 0.42 -10.41
N VAL A 109 -9.65 1.26 -10.84
CA VAL A 109 -9.56 1.98 -12.11
C VAL A 109 -8.83 3.31 -11.87
N ILE A 110 -7.65 3.45 -12.44
CA ILE A 110 -6.82 4.65 -12.38
C ILE A 110 -6.52 5.07 -13.83
N ASP A 111 -6.80 6.33 -14.14
CA ASP A 111 -6.63 6.88 -15.50
C ASP A 111 -7.34 6.06 -16.61
N GLY A 112 -8.46 5.40 -16.26
CA GLY A 112 -9.27 4.59 -17.16
C GLY A 112 -8.79 3.15 -17.35
N GLU A 113 -7.74 2.73 -16.68
CA GLU A 113 -7.20 1.37 -16.72
C GLU A 113 -7.38 0.66 -15.38
N THR A 114 -7.72 -0.63 -15.44
CA THR A 114 -7.74 -1.47 -14.23
C THR A 114 -6.32 -1.83 -13.83
N VAL A 115 -5.98 -1.61 -12.58
CA VAL A 115 -4.69 -1.96 -11.99
C VAL A 115 -4.87 -2.77 -10.71
N ILE A 116 -3.91 -3.65 -10.45
CA ILE A 116 -3.69 -4.29 -9.15
C ILE A 116 -2.45 -3.68 -8.52
N GLY A 117 -2.48 -3.45 -7.21
CA GLY A 117 -1.33 -2.86 -6.54
C GLY A 117 -1.23 -3.17 -5.06
N HIS A 118 -0.09 -2.78 -4.51
CA HIS A 118 0.20 -2.82 -3.08
C HIS A 118 1.18 -1.71 -2.69
N ARG A 119 1.26 -1.40 -1.40
CA ARG A 119 2.32 -0.55 -0.87
C ARG A 119 3.63 -1.32 -0.81
N SER A 120 4.73 -0.62 -1.05
CA SER A 120 6.09 -1.10 -0.80
C SER A 120 6.68 -0.27 0.34
N PHE A 121 7.15 -0.94 1.37
CA PHE A 121 7.75 -0.30 2.54
C PHE A 121 9.25 -0.17 2.34
N ALA A 122 9.81 1.00 2.67
CA ALA A 122 11.23 1.28 2.51
C ALA A 122 12.10 0.66 3.62
N GLU A 123 11.52 0.39 4.78
CA GLU A 123 12.22 -0.15 5.94
C GLU A 123 12.64 -1.60 5.69
N VAL A 124 13.91 -1.91 5.99
CA VAL A 124 14.47 -3.26 5.85
C VAL A 124 13.70 -4.28 6.72
N SER A 125 13.20 -3.85 7.87
CA SER A 125 12.38 -4.67 8.78
C SER A 125 11.06 -5.13 8.15
N MET A 126 10.60 -4.45 7.10
CA MET A 126 9.38 -4.77 6.35
C MET A 126 9.63 -5.62 5.10
N ALA A 127 10.86 -6.05 4.83
CA ALA A 127 11.19 -6.89 3.66
C ALA A 127 10.32 -8.16 3.57
N PRO A 128 10.06 -8.92 4.65
CA PRO A 128 9.18 -10.10 4.59
C PRO A 128 7.72 -9.75 4.19
N VAL A 129 7.26 -8.57 4.55
CA VAL A 129 5.92 -8.06 4.16
C VAL A 129 5.92 -7.72 2.67
N ASN A 130 6.92 -6.98 2.18
CA ASN A 130 7.05 -6.67 0.76
C ASN A 130 7.08 -7.93 -0.11
N GLU A 131 7.81 -8.96 0.32
CA GLU A 131 7.87 -10.25 -0.38
C GLU A 131 6.51 -10.95 -0.42
N LEU A 132 5.76 -10.95 0.69
CA LEU A 132 4.41 -11.52 0.74
C LEU A 132 3.46 -10.80 -0.21
N LEU A 133 3.44 -9.46 -0.16
CA LEU A 133 2.59 -8.64 -1.02
C LEU A 133 2.90 -8.84 -2.50
N ALA A 134 4.19 -8.89 -2.85
CA ALA A 134 4.63 -9.14 -4.23
C ALA A 134 4.21 -10.52 -4.73
N ARG A 135 4.30 -11.59 -3.90
CA ARG A 135 3.84 -12.93 -4.30
C ARG A 135 2.33 -12.99 -4.52
N ILE A 136 1.54 -12.35 -3.64
CA ILE A 136 0.08 -12.31 -3.79
C ILE A 136 -0.30 -11.61 -5.11
N VAL A 137 0.29 -10.45 -5.39
CA VAL A 137 0.00 -9.70 -6.62
C VAL A 137 0.48 -10.47 -7.86
N ALA A 138 1.66 -11.09 -7.82
CA ALA A 138 2.13 -11.91 -8.93
C ALA A 138 1.16 -13.08 -9.24
N ALA A 139 0.71 -13.79 -8.20
CA ALA A 139 -0.24 -14.89 -8.38
C ALA A 139 -1.63 -14.45 -8.91
N ALA A 140 -2.02 -13.20 -8.67
CA ALA A 140 -3.28 -12.65 -9.18
C ALA A 140 -3.16 -12.11 -10.62
N THR A 141 -1.95 -11.98 -11.18
CA THR A 141 -1.68 -11.44 -12.51
C THR A 141 -1.18 -12.49 -13.52
N GLU A 142 -0.99 -13.75 -13.09
CA GLU A 142 -0.65 -14.89 -13.97
C GLU A 142 -1.88 -15.46 -14.67
#